data_fe04d33087f63bbb78a8df30d8ee5eb2
#
_entry.id   fe04d33087f63bbb78a8df30d8ee5eb2
#
_cell.length_a   1.000
_cell.length_b   1.000
_cell.length_c   1.000
_cell.angle_alpha   90.00
_cell.angle_beta   90.00
_cell.angle_gamma   90.00
#
_symmetry.space_group_name_H-M   'P 1'
#
loop_
_entity.id
_entity.type
_entity.pdbx_description
1 polymer ?
#
loop_
_entity_poly.entity_id
_entity_poly.type
_entity_poly.pdbx_seq_one_letter_code
_entity_poly.pdbx_strand_id
1 'polypeptide(L)'
;MGDFAFDEDSRVVAAGSEGAFTAGLTSRWNGTAGAVNGGYMLAICTRALAQGMPFPDPVVVSGFFLRPGTAGPAAVSASVIRSGRSTAFGEAALTQDGKDVVRVTAAFARLGEGPGAGASAGAGAGAGQDGLVFLDGTPPALPPPAECVGVPVGSFGLASIAERIEFRSAELPGWFLGHPSGRPASEFWMRFADGREADLLSLPLLVDSTAPSVLELGAGSVTIQLTVHLRAHPAPGWLACRATTRFVSNGYHEEDFEVWDSAGTLVAQSRQLALILPVSR
;
A
#
# COMPACT_ATOMS: atom_id res chain seq x y z
N MET A 1 -22.83 3.28 -8.29
CA MET A 1 -21.45 3.06 -7.81
C MET A 1 -21.33 3.88 -6.55
N GLY A 2 -21.17 3.27 -5.38
CA GLY A 2 -21.10 4.02 -4.13
C GLY A 2 -19.84 4.89 -4.11
N ASP A 3 -19.95 6.10 -3.61
CA ASP A 3 -18.81 7.01 -3.45
C ASP A 3 -18.04 6.58 -2.19
N PHE A 4 -17.08 5.66 -2.35
CA PHE A 4 -16.20 5.24 -1.26
C PHE A 4 -15.16 6.34 -0.97
N ALA A 5 -14.84 6.53 0.31
CA ALA A 5 -13.94 7.57 0.75
C ALA A 5 -12.57 7.53 0.04
N PHE A 6 -11.99 6.34 -0.15
CA PHE A 6 -10.72 6.20 -0.86
C PHE A 6 -10.79 6.65 -2.32
N ASP A 7 -11.86 6.30 -3.04
CA ASP A 7 -11.99 6.64 -4.46
C ASP A 7 -12.22 8.14 -4.67
N GLU A 8 -12.96 8.78 -3.77
CA GLU A 8 -13.15 10.22 -3.75
C GLU A 8 -11.83 10.94 -3.47
N ASP A 9 -11.18 10.58 -2.37
CA ASP A 9 -10.03 11.29 -1.84
C ASP A 9 -8.74 11.07 -2.65
N SER A 10 -8.57 9.91 -3.29
CA SER A 10 -7.40 9.63 -4.14
C SER A 10 -7.55 10.09 -5.59
N ARG A 11 -8.66 10.78 -5.93
CA ARG A 11 -8.92 11.26 -7.28
C ARG A 11 -7.86 12.26 -7.72
N VAL A 12 -7.45 12.14 -8.98
CA VAL A 12 -6.60 13.12 -9.66
C VAL A 12 -7.39 13.78 -10.79
N VAL A 13 -7.20 15.09 -10.98
CA VAL A 13 -7.85 15.87 -12.03
C VAL A 13 -6.79 16.44 -12.95
N ALA A 14 -6.91 16.21 -14.27
CA ALA A 14 -5.97 16.74 -15.24
C ALA A 14 -5.88 18.28 -15.17
N ALA A 15 -4.66 18.82 -15.24
CA ALA A 15 -4.35 20.22 -15.03
C ALA A 15 -3.50 20.79 -16.19
N GLY A 16 -4.17 21.21 -17.25
CA GLY A 16 -3.59 22.01 -18.33
C GLY A 16 -2.69 21.26 -19.28
N SER A 17 -1.52 20.78 -18.87
CA SER A 17 -0.55 20.07 -19.70
C SER A 17 -0.62 18.55 -19.52
N GLU A 18 -0.18 17.81 -20.53
CA GLU A 18 -0.06 16.36 -20.46
C GLU A 18 0.78 15.93 -19.26
N GLY A 19 0.31 14.92 -18.53
CA GLY A 19 0.98 14.41 -17.33
C GLY A 19 0.91 15.30 -16.10
N ALA A 20 0.21 16.43 -16.15
CA ALA A 20 -0.02 17.31 -15.00
C ALA A 20 -1.41 17.08 -14.41
N PHE A 21 -1.47 16.96 -13.08
CA PHE A 21 -2.71 16.74 -12.35
C PHE A 21 -2.76 17.57 -11.07
N THR A 22 -3.96 17.80 -10.56
CA THR A 22 -4.20 18.27 -9.20
C THR A 22 -4.83 17.16 -8.38
N ALA A 23 -4.55 17.16 -7.07
CA ALA A 23 -5.14 16.27 -6.08
C ALA A 23 -5.44 17.06 -4.80
N GLY A 24 -6.37 16.57 -3.98
CA GLY A 24 -6.63 17.08 -2.66
C GLY A 24 -6.17 16.08 -1.60
N LEU A 25 -5.13 16.42 -0.83
CA LEU A 25 -4.78 15.61 0.34
C LEU A 25 -5.78 15.91 1.47
N THR A 26 -6.29 14.87 2.11
CA THR A 26 -7.26 15.02 3.21
C THR A 26 -6.73 14.42 4.50
N SER A 27 -7.05 15.07 5.63
CA SER A 27 -6.70 14.60 6.96
C SER A 27 -7.37 13.28 7.33
N ARG A 28 -8.37 12.83 6.57
CA ARG A 28 -9.01 11.50 6.76
C ARG A 28 -8.01 10.33 6.67
N TRP A 29 -6.87 10.56 6.03
CA TRP A 29 -5.79 9.57 5.82
C TRP A 29 -4.51 9.94 6.54
N ASN A 30 -4.59 10.66 7.68
CA ASN A 30 -3.41 10.95 8.47
C ASN A 30 -2.92 9.70 9.22
N GLY A 31 -1.61 9.54 9.24
CA GLY A 31 -0.93 8.59 10.13
C GLY A 31 -0.76 9.13 11.55
N THR A 32 -0.04 8.39 12.39
CA THR A 32 0.11 8.64 13.83
C THR A 32 0.74 10.00 14.17
N ALA A 33 1.60 10.55 13.32
CA ALA A 33 2.24 11.85 13.52
C ALA A 33 1.39 13.04 13.04
N GLY A 34 0.13 12.81 12.62
CA GLY A 34 -0.74 13.84 12.06
C GLY A 34 -0.38 14.26 10.62
N ALA A 35 0.66 13.68 10.03
CA ALA A 35 0.97 13.84 8.62
C ALA A 35 0.12 12.90 7.76
N VAL A 36 -0.11 13.29 6.51
CA VAL A 36 -0.80 12.45 5.53
C VAL A 36 0.00 11.17 5.29
N ASN A 37 -0.69 10.02 5.29
CA ASN A 37 -0.08 8.71 5.12
C ASN A 37 0.66 8.56 3.79
N GLY A 38 1.81 7.91 3.81
CA GLY A 38 2.68 7.72 2.65
C GLY A 38 2.03 6.88 1.56
N GLY A 39 1.45 5.74 1.92
CA GLY A 39 0.76 4.84 0.99
C GLY A 39 -0.43 5.49 0.30
N TYR A 40 -1.15 6.39 0.98
CA TYR A 40 -2.21 7.19 0.35
C TYR A 40 -1.64 8.11 -0.73
N MET A 41 -0.51 8.78 -0.47
CA MET A 41 0.16 9.60 -1.49
C MET A 41 0.73 8.75 -2.64
N LEU A 42 1.23 7.53 -2.36
CA LEU A 42 1.62 6.57 -3.41
C LEU A 42 0.42 6.19 -4.29
N ALA A 43 -0.75 5.93 -3.69
CA ALA A 43 -1.96 5.59 -4.43
C ALA A 43 -2.39 6.73 -5.37
N ILE A 44 -2.32 7.99 -4.92
CA ILE A 44 -2.59 9.18 -5.75
C ILE A 44 -1.62 9.24 -6.93
N CYS A 45 -0.31 9.08 -6.69
CA CYS A 45 0.69 9.07 -7.76
C CYS A 45 0.47 7.91 -8.75
N THR A 46 0.10 6.72 -8.24
CA THR A 46 -0.19 5.55 -9.07
C THR A 46 -1.43 5.79 -9.95
N ARG A 47 -2.48 6.43 -9.42
CA ARG A 47 -3.66 6.85 -10.21
C ARG A 47 -3.30 7.85 -11.30
N ALA A 48 -2.42 8.82 -11.02
CA ALA A 48 -1.95 9.76 -12.03
C ALA A 48 -1.16 9.06 -13.14
N LEU A 49 -0.26 8.14 -12.79
CA LEU A 49 0.48 7.34 -13.75
C LEU A 49 -0.45 6.49 -14.62
N ALA A 50 -1.45 5.84 -14.02
CA ALA A 50 -2.41 4.99 -14.73
C ALA A 50 -3.16 5.71 -15.85
N GLN A 51 -3.30 7.05 -15.80
CA GLN A 51 -3.95 7.82 -16.88
C GLN A 51 -3.16 7.80 -18.19
N GLY A 52 -1.82 7.67 -18.13
CA GLY A 52 -0.96 7.67 -19.31
C GLY A 52 -0.31 6.33 -19.63
N MET A 53 -0.48 5.32 -18.78
CA MET A 53 0.14 4.01 -18.98
C MET A 53 -0.59 3.17 -20.02
N PRO A 54 0.13 2.49 -20.95
CA PRO A 54 -0.47 1.62 -21.97
C PRO A 54 -0.96 0.26 -21.41
N PHE A 55 -0.61 -0.05 -20.15
CA PHE A 55 -1.01 -1.26 -19.46
C PHE A 55 -1.83 -0.89 -18.20
N PRO A 56 -2.87 -1.68 -17.85
CA PRO A 56 -3.80 -1.31 -16.80
C PRO A 56 -3.28 -1.52 -15.38
N ASP A 57 -2.39 -2.50 -15.16
CA ASP A 57 -2.07 -3.00 -13.84
C ASP A 57 -0.69 -2.52 -13.36
N PRO A 58 -0.60 -1.75 -12.29
CA PRO A 58 0.67 -1.54 -11.61
C PRO A 58 1.17 -2.89 -11.07
N VAL A 59 2.43 -3.22 -11.35
CA VAL A 59 3.07 -4.45 -10.84
C VAL A 59 4.16 -4.15 -9.81
N VAL A 60 4.68 -2.94 -9.82
CA VAL A 60 5.54 -2.41 -8.77
C VAL A 60 5.34 -0.90 -8.65
N VAL A 61 5.29 -0.41 -7.42
CA VAL A 61 5.27 1.00 -7.06
C VAL A 61 6.32 1.23 -5.98
N SER A 62 7.25 2.15 -6.21
CA SER A 62 8.30 2.49 -5.26
C SER A 62 8.34 3.99 -5.05
N GLY A 63 8.34 4.43 -3.79
CA GLY A 63 8.34 5.85 -3.43
C GLY A 63 9.34 6.22 -2.37
N PHE A 64 9.95 7.41 -2.52
CA PHE A 64 10.73 8.08 -1.50
C PHE A 64 9.93 9.23 -0.90
N PHE A 65 9.81 9.25 0.42
CA PHE A 65 9.10 10.28 1.18
C PHE A 65 10.09 11.37 1.60
N LEU A 66 10.03 12.50 0.92
CA LEU A 66 11.00 13.58 1.05
C LEU A 66 10.60 14.59 2.12
N ARG A 67 9.29 14.74 2.36
CA ARG A 67 8.69 15.64 3.35
C ARG A 67 7.35 15.09 3.84
N PRO A 68 6.92 15.44 5.07
CA PRO A 68 5.55 15.16 5.50
C PRO A 68 4.53 15.84 4.57
N GLY A 69 3.53 15.08 4.11
CA GLY A 69 2.36 15.65 3.44
C GLY A 69 1.39 16.27 4.44
N THR A 70 0.72 17.35 4.04
CA THR A 70 -0.31 18.02 4.85
C THR A 70 -1.64 18.04 4.10
N ALA A 71 -2.76 18.08 4.84
CA ALA A 71 -4.07 18.23 4.21
C ALA A 71 -4.13 19.55 3.44
N GLY A 72 -4.64 19.50 2.20
CA GLY A 72 -4.72 20.65 1.30
C GLY A 72 -4.45 20.30 -0.16
N PRO A 73 -4.37 21.30 -1.03
CA PRO A 73 -4.09 21.07 -2.45
C PRO A 73 -2.68 20.53 -2.67
N ALA A 74 -2.57 19.66 -3.68
CA ALA A 74 -1.30 19.14 -4.17
C ALA A 74 -1.30 19.12 -5.70
N ALA A 75 -0.13 19.27 -6.30
CA ALA A 75 0.08 19.02 -7.72
C ALA A 75 0.79 17.67 -7.90
N VAL A 76 0.41 16.96 -8.96
CA VAL A 76 1.05 15.68 -9.33
C VAL A 76 1.53 15.80 -10.77
N SER A 77 2.81 15.52 -10.99
CA SER A 77 3.36 15.30 -12.32
C SER A 77 3.56 13.80 -12.53
N ALA A 78 3.17 13.27 -13.69
CA ALA A 78 3.34 11.88 -14.04
C ALA A 78 3.79 11.76 -15.49
N SER A 79 4.78 10.90 -15.76
CA SER A 79 5.31 10.68 -17.10
C SER A 79 5.63 9.21 -17.34
N VAL A 80 5.46 8.79 -18.60
CA VAL A 80 5.91 7.49 -19.08
C VAL A 80 7.39 7.60 -19.45
N ILE A 81 8.26 6.89 -18.72
CA ILE A 81 9.71 6.85 -19.01
C ILE A 81 9.99 5.98 -20.23
N ARG A 82 9.33 4.81 -20.29
CA ARG A 82 9.52 3.84 -21.36
C ARG A 82 8.29 2.95 -21.46
N SER A 83 7.87 2.67 -22.69
CA SER A 83 6.89 1.64 -23.00
C SER A 83 7.55 0.51 -23.80
N GLY A 84 7.45 -0.72 -23.29
CA GLY A 84 7.87 -1.95 -23.96
C GLY A 84 6.69 -2.73 -24.50
N ARG A 85 6.93 -4.00 -24.89
CA ARG A 85 5.89 -4.89 -25.44
C ARG A 85 4.91 -5.37 -24.36
N SER A 86 5.40 -5.66 -23.15
CA SER A 86 4.62 -6.26 -22.05
C SER A 86 4.68 -5.44 -20.76
N THR A 87 5.52 -4.42 -20.69
CA THR A 87 5.74 -3.63 -19.48
C THR A 87 6.06 -2.18 -19.86
N ALA A 88 5.47 -1.24 -19.14
CA ALA A 88 5.80 0.18 -19.23
C ALA A 88 6.29 0.67 -17.87
N PHE A 89 7.17 1.67 -17.90
CA PHE A 89 7.76 2.29 -16.72
C PHE A 89 7.41 3.77 -16.68
N GLY A 90 7.13 4.29 -15.51
CA GLY A 90 6.82 5.70 -15.34
C GLY A 90 7.32 6.23 -14.01
N GLU A 91 7.32 7.55 -13.92
CA GLU A 91 7.62 8.28 -12.70
C GLU A 91 6.56 9.32 -12.42
N ALA A 92 6.36 9.61 -11.14
CA ALA A 92 5.50 10.70 -10.68
C ALA A 92 6.13 11.43 -9.50
N ALA A 93 5.78 12.70 -9.36
CA ALA A 93 6.11 13.49 -8.18
C ALA A 93 4.83 14.19 -7.69
N LEU A 94 4.57 14.08 -6.39
CA LEU A 94 3.55 14.85 -5.71
C LEU A 94 4.22 15.99 -4.97
N THR A 95 3.74 17.22 -5.21
CA THR A 95 4.30 18.46 -4.68
C THR A 95 3.26 19.26 -3.93
N GLN A 96 3.69 19.91 -2.85
CA GLN A 96 2.93 20.93 -2.14
C GLN A 96 3.80 22.18 -1.98
N ASP A 97 3.24 23.36 -2.20
CA ASP A 97 3.94 24.65 -2.13
C ASP A 97 5.23 24.68 -2.96
N GLY A 98 5.19 24.03 -4.14
CA GLY A 98 6.34 23.93 -5.05
C GLY A 98 7.49 23.03 -4.60
N LYS A 99 7.29 22.22 -3.56
CA LYS A 99 8.30 21.29 -3.03
C LYS A 99 7.82 19.86 -3.17
N ASP A 100 8.73 18.98 -3.61
CA ASP A 100 8.42 17.54 -3.66
C ASP A 100 8.16 16.99 -2.26
N VAL A 101 7.04 16.32 -2.11
CA VAL A 101 6.64 15.58 -0.90
C VAL A 101 6.98 14.11 -1.08
N VAL A 102 6.60 13.53 -2.20
CA VAL A 102 6.96 12.14 -2.55
C VAL A 102 7.36 12.06 -4.02
N ARG A 103 8.37 11.22 -4.30
CA ARG A 103 8.74 10.81 -5.66
C ARG A 103 8.51 9.33 -5.83
N VAL A 104 7.89 8.95 -6.95
CA VAL A 104 7.44 7.59 -7.23
C VAL A 104 7.98 7.12 -8.56
N THR A 105 8.41 5.86 -8.61
CA THR A 105 8.61 5.11 -9.85
C THR A 105 7.70 3.90 -9.86
N ALA A 106 7.16 3.52 -11.01
CA ALA A 106 6.28 2.38 -11.12
C ALA A 106 6.49 1.64 -12.45
N ALA A 107 6.20 0.33 -12.42
CA ALA A 107 6.04 -0.46 -13.63
C ALA A 107 4.59 -0.94 -13.75
N PHE A 108 4.08 -0.95 -14.98
CA PHE A 108 2.73 -1.39 -15.32
C PHE A 108 2.80 -2.52 -16.33
N ALA A 109 1.93 -3.50 -16.19
CA ALA A 109 1.81 -4.66 -17.08
C ALA A 109 0.34 -5.11 -17.17
N ARG A 110 0.09 -6.35 -17.62
CA ARG A 110 -1.19 -7.04 -17.49
C ARG A 110 -1.00 -8.22 -16.54
N LEU A 111 -1.59 -8.16 -15.36
CA LEU A 111 -1.61 -9.29 -14.44
C LEU A 111 -2.56 -10.37 -14.96
N GLY A 112 -2.16 -11.64 -14.82
CA GLY A 112 -2.91 -12.78 -15.36
C GLY A 112 -2.60 -13.11 -16.84
N GLU A 113 -1.98 -12.17 -17.57
CA GLU A 113 -1.43 -12.42 -18.89
C GLU A 113 0.10 -12.49 -18.75
N GLY A 114 0.67 -13.69 -18.69
CA GLY A 114 2.13 -13.86 -18.59
C GLY A 114 2.88 -13.17 -19.74
N PRO A 115 4.22 -12.91 -19.59
CA PRO A 115 5.03 -12.33 -20.66
C PRO A 115 4.97 -13.22 -21.89
N GLY A 116 4.24 -12.81 -22.93
CA GLY A 116 4.03 -13.59 -24.16
C GLY A 116 2.56 -13.88 -24.52
N ALA A 117 1.62 -13.63 -23.63
CA ALA A 117 0.19 -13.83 -23.86
C ALA A 117 -0.44 -12.86 -24.90
N GLY A 118 0.24 -11.79 -25.28
CA GLY A 118 -0.24 -10.75 -26.20
C GLY A 118 -0.17 -11.07 -27.69
N ALA A 119 0.06 -12.31 -28.12
CA ALA A 119 0.32 -12.62 -29.53
C ALA A 119 -0.64 -13.63 -30.20
N SER A 120 -1.75 -14.04 -29.57
CA SER A 120 -2.76 -14.84 -30.30
C SER A 120 -4.16 -14.76 -29.70
N ALA A 121 -4.89 -13.70 -30.01
CA ALA A 121 -6.35 -13.76 -29.99
C ALA A 121 -6.82 -14.54 -31.24
N GLY A 122 -6.69 -15.87 -31.22
CA GLY A 122 -7.14 -16.80 -32.23
C GLY A 122 -7.56 -18.11 -31.59
N ALA A 123 -8.87 -18.25 -31.42
CA ALA A 123 -9.64 -19.48 -31.24
C ALA A 123 -8.89 -20.75 -30.84
N GLY A 124 -9.13 -21.24 -29.64
CA GLY A 124 -8.80 -22.59 -29.20
C GLY A 124 -8.72 -22.65 -27.67
N ALA A 125 -9.80 -23.13 -27.05
CA ALA A 125 -9.73 -23.59 -25.67
C ALA A 125 -8.71 -24.73 -25.57
N GLY A 126 -7.49 -24.40 -25.19
CA GLY A 126 -6.41 -25.35 -24.97
C GLY A 126 -5.59 -24.85 -23.79
N ALA A 127 -5.49 -25.67 -22.77
CA ALA A 127 -4.62 -25.66 -21.60
C ALA A 127 -3.71 -24.42 -21.51
N GLY A 128 -4.02 -23.50 -20.57
CA GLY A 128 -3.18 -22.36 -20.29
C GLY A 128 -1.74 -22.82 -20.17
N GLN A 129 -0.82 -22.06 -20.76
CA GLN A 129 0.57 -22.13 -20.34
C GLN A 129 0.54 -21.64 -18.88
N ASP A 130 0.37 -22.57 -17.95
CA ASP A 130 0.63 -22.33 -16.55
C ASP A 130 2.10 -21.94 -16.47
N GLY A 131 2.37 -20.63 -16.42
CA GLY A 131 3.71 -20.12 -16.21
C GLY A 131 4.25 -20.76 -14.94
N LEU A 132 5.57 -20.78 -14.76
CA LEU A 132 6.20 -21.28 -13.54
C LEU A 132 5.60 -20.55 -12.34
N VAL A 133 4.94 -21.29 -11.44
CA VAL A 133 4.44 -20.80 -10.16
C VAL A 133 5.24 -21.49 -9.06
N PHE A 134 5.85 -20.70 -8.19
CA PHE A 134 6.52 -21.17 -6.98
C PHE A 134 6.18 -20.20 -5.84
N LEU A 135 5.62 -20.71 -4.78
CA LEU A 135 5.26 -19.97 -3.58
C LEU A 135 5.92 -20.68 -2.38
N ASP A 136 6.89 -20.03 -1.75
CA ASP A 136 7.49 -20.47 -0.49
C ASP A 136 6.90 -19.64 0.65
N GLY A 137 5.64 -19.91 0.96
CA GLY A 137 4.88 -19.21 1.98
C GLY A 137 3.39 -19.56 1.90
N THR A 138 2.71 -19.31 3.01
CA THR A 138 1.27 -19.51 3.17
C THR A 138 0.65 -18.30 3.82
N PRO A 139 -0.67 -18.06 3.62
CA PRO A 139 -1.38 -17.05 4.37
C PRO A 139 -1.16 -17.20 5.88
N PRO A 140 -1.22 -16.12 6.65
CA PRO A 140 -1.24 -16.18 8.11
C PRO A 140 -2.31 -17.13 8.62
N ALA A 141 -1.97 -17.95 9.63
CA ALA A 141 -2.91 -18.90 10.25
C ALA A 141 -3.76 -18.17 11.31
N LEU A 142 -4.66 -17.31 10.87
CA LEU A 142 -5.52 -16.49 11.72
C LEU A 142 -6.87 -17.20 11.98
N PRO A 143 -7.47 -17.05 13.18
CA PRO A 143 -8.89 -17.38 13.38
C PRO A 143 -9.77 -16.58 12.39
N PRO A 144 -10.99 -17.03 12.10
CA PRO A 144 -11.92 -16.25 11.29
C PRO A 144 -12.08 -14.81 11.80
N PRO A 145 -12.25 -13.82 10.92
CA PRO A 145 -12.32 -12.41 11.36
C PRO A 145 -13.38 -12.13 12.43
N ALA A 146 -14.47 -12.89 12.43
CA ALA A 146 -15.55 -12.76 13.43
C ALA A 146 -15.14 -13.20 14.85
N GLU A 147 -14.12 -14.07 14.96
CA GLU A 147 -13.58 -14.58 16.23
C GLU A 147 -12.37 -13.75 16.71
N CYS A 148 -11.86 -12.86 15.87
CA CYS A 148 -10.74 -11.98 16.17
C CYS A 148 -11.16 -10.71 16.91
N VAL A 149 -10.24 -10.15 17.70
CA VAL A 149 -10.42 -8.88 18.41
C VAL A 149 -10.18 -7.74 17.42
N GLY A 150 -11.13 -6.80 17.36
CA GLY A 150 -10.95 -5.55 16.61
C GLY A 150 -10.08 -4.56 17.38
N VAL A 151 -9.20 -3.86 16.68
CA VAL A 151 -8.47 -2.74 17.27
C VAL A 151 -9.47 -1.59 17.45
N PRO A 152 -9.63 -1.03 18.69
CA PRO A 152 -10.60 0.03 18.94
C PRO A 152 -10.30 1.30 18.13
N VAL A 153 -11.30 1.78 17.40
CA VAL A 153 -11.23 3.04 16.66
C VAL A 153 -11.00 4.21 17.62
N GLY A 154 -10.18 5.17 17.23
CA GLY A 154 -9.87 6.36 18.05
C GLY A 154 -8.76 6.16 19.08
N SER A 155 -8.23 4.94 19.25
CA SER A 155 -7.17 4.64 20.20
C SER A 155 -5.79 5.23 19.82
N PHE A 156 -5.64 5.68 18.57
CA PHE A 156 -4.37 6.15 18.01
C PHE A 156 -4.27 7.67 17.90
N GLY A 157 -5.05 8.41 18.68
CA GLY A 157 -4.98 9.87 18.71
C GLY A 157 -5.24 10.52 17.35
N LEU A 158 -4.21 11.09 16.72
CA LEU A 158 -4.33 11.80 15.44
C LEU A 158 -4.38 10.91 14.18
N ALA A 159 -4.25 9.58 14.32
CA ALA A 159 -4.22 8.65 13.19
C ALA A 159 -5.63 8.36 12.68
N SER A 160 -6.20 9.28 11.91
CA SER A 160 -7.55 9.12 11.33
C SER A 160 -7.64 8.00 10.28
N ILE A 161 -6.52 7.53 9.73
CA ILE A 161 -6.48 6.34 8.88
C ILE A 161 -7.03 5.09 9.59
N ALA A 162 -6.84 4.99 10.91
CA ALA A 162 -7.37 3.90 11.72
C ALA A 162 -8.91 3.85 11.78
N GLU A 163 -9.58 4.94 11.40
CA GLU A 163 -11.05 4.99 11.25
C GLU A 163 -11.53 4.50 9.88
N ARG A 164 -10.61 4.38 8.93
CA ARG A 164 -10.91 4.05 7.53
C ARG A 164 -10.60 2.60 7.19
N ILE A 165 -9.80 1.96 8.02
CA ILE A 165 -9.38 0.56 7.83
C ILE A 165 -9.68 -0.21 9.10
N GLU A 166 -10.45 -1.28 8.97
CA GLU A 166 -10.75 -2.19 10.06
C GLU A 166 -9.62 -3.22 10.18
N PHE A 167 -9.07 -3.35 11.39
CA PHE A 167 -8.03 -4.32 11.72
C PHE A 167 -8.57 -5.30 12.76
N ARG A 168 -8.30 -6.59 12.57
CA ARG A 168 -8.64 -7.66 13.53
C ARG A 168 -7.48 -8.63 13.67
N SER A 169 -7.16 -9.01 14.88
CA SER A 169 -6.12 -9.99 15.21
C SER A 169 -6.60 -10.99 16.25
N ALA A 170 -5.91 -12.10 16.37
CA ALA A 170 -6.23 -13.09 17.41
C ALA A 170 -6.14 -12.47 18.82
N GLU A 171 -5.15 -11.59 19.02
CA GLU A 171 -4.93 -10.85 20.26
C GLU A 171 -4.54 -9.41 19.91
N LEU A 172 -4.81 -8.46 20.81
CA LEU A 172 -4.30 -7.10 20.65
C LEU A 172 -2.77 -7.09 20.75
N PRO A 173 -2.08 -6.29 19.91
CA PRO A 173 -0.61 -6.19 19.96
C PRO A 173 -0.10 -5.74 21.33
N GLY A 174 1.05 -6.28 21.74
CA GLY A 174 1.64 -5.96 23.03
C GLY A 174 1.96 -4.48 23.20
N TRP A 175 2.45 -3.83 22.16
CA TRP A 175 2.70 -2.39 22.15
C TRP A 175 1.43 -1.56 22.40
N PHE A 176 0.28 -2.02 21.87
CA PHE A 176 -1.01 -1.37 22.09
C PHE A 176 -1.47 -1.47 23.55
N LEU A 177 -1.17 -2.58 24.21
CA LEU A 177 -1.47 -2.82 25.61
C LEU A 177 -0.43 -2.17 26.56
N GLY A 178 0.57 -1.46 26.05
CA GLY A 178 1.66 -0.88 26.83
C GLY A 178 2.75 -1.87 27.26
N HIS A 179 2.75 -3.07 26.70
CA HIS A 179 3.70 -4.14 27.01
C HIS A 179 4.30 -4.73 25.74
N PRO A 180 5.21 -4.01 25.02
CA PRO A 180 5.85 -4.51 23.83
C PRO A 180 6.40 -5.92 24.01
N SER A 181 6.08 -6.82 23.07
CA SER A 181 6.37 -8.26 23.18
C SER A 181 7.85 -8.60 22.95
N GLY A 182 8.64 -7.68 22.41
CA GLY A 182 10.00 -7.91 21.94
C GLY A 182 10.09 -8.70 20.62
N ARG A 183 8.94 -9.00 20.01
CA ARG A 183 8.86 -9.72 18.71
C ARG A 183 8.26 -8.80 17.66
N PRO A 184 9.06 -8.16 16.81
CA PRO A 184 8.57 -7.21 15.82
C PRO A 184 7.94 -7.93 14.61
N ALA A 185 6.83 -8.61 14.87
CA ALA A 185 6.02 -9.31 13.90
C ALA A 185 4.55 -9.24 14.31
N SER A 186 3.66 -9.11 13.34
CA SER A 186 2.21 -9.10 13.55
C SER A 186 1.51 -9.82 12.42
N GLU A 187 0.42 -10.52 12.75
CA GLU A 187 -0.51 -11.13 11.80
C GLU A 187 -1.92 -10.66 12.12
N PHE A 188 -2.66 -10.25 11.10
CA PHE A 188 -3.98 -9.67 11.28
C PHE A 188 -4.78 -9.67 9.98
N TRP A 189 -6.10 -9.51 10.14
CA TRP A 189 -7.03 -9.23 9.06
C TRP A 189 -7.17 -7.73 8.87
N MET A 190 -7.29 -7.27 7.63
CA MET A 190 -7.68 -5.89 7.34
C MET A 190 -8.67 -5.79 6.18
N ARG A 191 -9.45 -4.71 6.18
CA ARG A 191 -10.32 -4.27 5.07
C ARG A 191 -10.66 -2.80 5.22
N PHE A 192 -11.20 -2.19 4.17
CA PHE A 192 -11.80 -0.86 4.32
C PHE A 192 -13.04 -0.91 5.23
N ALA A 193 -13.15 0.07 6.13
CA ALA A 193 -14.25 0.14 7.09
C ALA A 193 -15.60 0.50 6.43
N ASP A 194 -15.57 1.18 5.28
CA ASP A 194 -16.75 1.57 4.50
C ASP A 194 -17.24 0.47 3.54
N GLY A 195 -16.62 -0.72 3.59
CA GLY A 195 -17.00 -1.87 2.76
C GLY A 195 -16.49 -1.79 1.31
N ARG A 196 -15.59 -0.86 0.98
CA ARG A 196 -14.89 -0.87 -0.30
C ARG A 196 -14.01 -2.11 -0.42
N GLU A 197 -14.12 -2.82 -1.53
CA GLU A 197 -13.21 -3.93 -1.82
C GLU A 197 -11.82 -3.42 -2.21
N ALA A 198 -10.78 -4.18 -1.84
CA ALA A 198 -9.41 -3.85 -2.22
C ALA A 198 -9.19 -4.04 -3.72
N ASP A 199 -8.33 -3.21 -4.30
CA ASP A 199 -7.86 -3.30 -5.68
C ASP A 199 -6.38 -2.94 -5.78
N LEU A 200 -5.79 -3.09 -6.97
CA LEU A 200 -4.38 -2.80 -7.19
C LEU A 200 -3.98 -1.35 -6.88
N LEU A 201 -4.91 -0.39 -7.01
CA LEU A 201 -4.64 1.01 -6.73
C LEU A 201 -4.74 1.34 -5.23
N SER A 202 -5.46 0.54 -4.46
CA SER A 202 -5.59 0.71 -3.01
C SER A 202 -4.54 -0.06 -2.21
N LEU A 203 -3.95 -1.13 -2.76
CA LEU A 203 -2.93 -1.91 -2.05
C LEU A 203 -1.72 -1.09 -1.57
N PRO A 204 -1.20 -0.07 -2.29
CA PRO A 204 -0.15 0.79 -1.76
C PRO A 204 -0.53 1.55 -0.48
N LEU A 205 -1.80 1.96 -0.35
CA LEU A 205 -2.32 2.53 0.90
C LEU A 205 -2.40 1.47 1.99
N LEU A 206 -2.98 0.30 1.67
CA LEU A 206 -3.25 -0.74 2.65
C LEU A 206 -1.97 -1.27 3.32
N VAL A 207 -0.90 -1.50 2.56
CA VAL A 207 0.38 -1.97 3.12
C VAL A 207 1.09 -0.94 4.01
N ASP A 208 0.76 0.35 3.89
CA ASP A 208 1.34 1.45 4.69
C ASP A 208 0.36 1.99 5.74
N SER A 209 -0.81 1.34 5.89
CA SER A 209 -1.85 1.81 6.81
C SER A 209 -1.71 1.31 8.24
N THR A 210 -0.79 0.38 8.47
CA THR A 210 -0.64 -0.32 9.74
C THR A 210 0.37 0.35 10.64
N ALA A 211 0.25 0.09 11.94
CA ALA A 211 1.29 0.43 12.90
C ALA A 211 2.54 -0.41 12.61
N PRO A 212 3.75 0.20 12.59
CA PRO A 212 4.97 -0.53 12.26
C PRO A 212 5.28 -1.59 13.32
N SER A 213 5.71 -2.78 12.89
CA SER A 213 5.99 -3.91 13.78
C SER A 213 7.12 -3.62 14.79
N VAL A 214 7.99 -2.65 14.49
CA VAL A 214 9.06 -2.19 15.41
C VAL A 214 8.51 -1.60 16.72
N LEU A 215 7.23 -1.23 16.81
CA LEU A 215 6.57 -0.85 18.07
C LEU A 215 6.62 -1.96 19.12
N GLU A 216 6.69 -3.22 18.70
CA GLU A 216 6.90 -4.37 19.59
C GLU A 216 8.31 -4.40 20.22
N LEU A 217 9.22 -3.57 19.76
CA LEU A 217 10.52 -3.29 20.40
C LEU A 217 10.49 -2.00 21.24
N GLY A 218 9.32 -1.34 21.36
CA GLY A 218 9.15 -0.09 22.08
C GLY A 218 9.66 1.14 21.31
N ALA A 219 9.79 1.07 19.99
CA ALA A 219 10.30 2.16 19.17
C ALA A 219 9.27 2.57 18.10
N GLY A 220 9.11 3.88 17.88
CA GLY A 220 8.39 4.41 16.72
C GLY A 220 9.29 4.56 15.50
N SER A 221 8.71 4.79 14.32
CA SER A 221 9.50 5.04 13.12
C SER A 221 8.78 5.94 12.11
N VAL A 222 9.57 6.45 11.16
CA VAL A 222 9.10 7.22 10.00
C VAL A 222 9.64 6.60 8.73
N THR A 223 8.77 6.27 7.80
CA THR A 223 9.13 5.66 6.52
C THR A 223 9.91 6.63 5.64
N ILE A 224 11.04 6.18 5.13
CA ILE A 224 11.88 6.91 4.17
C ILE A 224 11.56 6.45 2.75
N GLN A 225 11.40 5.15 2.57
CA GLN A 225 11.18 4.52 1.26
C GLN A 225 10.27 3.31 1.44
N LEU A 226 9.35 3.13 0.48
CA LEU A 226 8.46 1.98 0.41
C LEU A 226 8.42 1.47 -1.03
N THR A 227 8.60 0.16 -1.21
CA THR A 227 8.34 -0.54 -2.47
C THR A 227 7.24 -1.55 -2.27
N VAL A 228 6.24 -1.52 -3.15
CA VAL A 228 5.11 -2.45 -3.17
C VAL A 228 5.14 -3.25 -4.47
N HIS A 229 5.19 -4.56 -4.38
CA HIS A 229 5.01 -5.49 -5.48
C HIS A 229 3.57 -5.97 -5.49
N LEU A 230 2.86 -5.73 -6.58
CA LEU A 230 1.47 -6.12 -6.78
C LEU A 230 1.46 -7.40 -7.63
N ARG A 231 0.83 -8.47 -7.12
CA ARG A 231 0.98 -9.83 -7.64
C ARG A 231 -0.26 -10.34 -8.34
N ALA A 232 -1.44 -9.97 -7.84
CA ALA A 232 -2.74 -10.39 -8.37
C ALA A 232 -3.82 -9.37 -8.02
N HIS A 233 -4.93 -9.39 -8.76
CA HIS A 233 -6.14 -8.69 -8.39
C HIS A 233 -6.74 -9.37 -7.15
N PRO A 234 -7.00 -8.64 -6.05
CA PRO A 234 -7.56 -9.23 -4.84
C PRO A 234 -8.98 -9.79 -5.08
N ALA A 235 -9.25 -11.00 -4.57
CA ALA A 235 -10.61 -11.46 -4.37
C ALA A 235 -11.31 -10.62 -3.29
N PRO A 236 -12.64 -10.37 -3.40
CA PRO A 236 -13.39 -9.59 -2.41
C PRO A 236 -13.30 -10.15 -0.99
N GLY A 237 -13.36 -9.26 0.00
CA GLY A 237 -13.43 -9.64 1.42
C GLY A 237 -12.23 -9.21 2.24
N TRP A 238 -11.98 -9.92 3.33
CA TRP A 238 -10.87 -9.66 4.23
C TRP A 238 -9.53 -10.05 3.64
N LEU A 239 -8.53 -9.24 3.91
CA LEU A 239 -7.13 -9.50 3.57
C LEU A 239 -6.40 -10.02 4.81
N ALA A 240 -5.73 -11.18 4.68
CA ALA A 240 -4.84 -11.71 5.70
C ALA A 240 -3.44 -11.13 5.51
N CYS A 241 -2.90 -10.52 6.54
CA CYS A 241 -1.67 -9.75 6.47
C CYS A 241 -0.62 -10.21 7.47
N ARG A 242 0.63 -10.14 7.06
CA ARG A 242 1.80 -10.35 7.92
C ARG A 242 2.77 -9.20 7.75
N ALA A 243 3.17 -8.58 8.87
CA ALA A 243 4.23 -7.58 8.92
C ALA A 243 5.37 -8.08 9.78
N THR A 244 6.63 -7.90 9.35
CA THR A 244 7.81 -8.34 10.10
C THR A 244 8.97 -7.37 9.93
N THR A 245 9.65 -7.04 11.03
CA THR A 245 10.98 -6.40 11.04
C THR A 245 12.00 -7.43 11.52
N ARG A 246 13.07 -7.64 10.76
CA ARG A 246 14.14 -8.58 11.11
C ARG A 246 15.43 -7.90 11.50
N PHE A 247 15.66 -6.70 11.00
CA PHE A 247 16.90 -5.96 11.21
C PHE A 247 16.61 -4.54 11.69
N VAL A 248 17.19 -4.18 12.82
CA VAL A 248 17.22 -2.81 13.35
C VAL A 248 18.68 -2.48 13.60
N SER A 249 19.24 -1.53 12.88
CA SER A 249 20.63 -1.12 13.03
C SER A 249 20.86 0.29 12.52
N ASN A 250 21.86 0.98 13.08
CA ASN A 250 22.27 2.32 12.67
C ASN A 250 21.12 3.35 12.66
N GLY A 251 20.11 3.17 13.51
CA GLY A 251 18.95 4.05 13.58
C GLY A 251 17.88 3.80 12.51
N TYR A 252 17.98 2.70 11.77
CA TYR A 252 17.03 2.30 10.74
C TYR A 252 16.49 0.89 10.99
N HIS A 253 15.30 0.61 10.45
CA HIS A 253 14.78 -0.75 10.33
C HIS A 253 14.16 -0.93 8.95
N GLU A 254 14.10 -2.18 8.51
CA GLU A 254 13.23 -2.58 7.41
C GLU A 254 11.94 -3.17 7.96
N GLU A 255 10.88 -3.14 7.17
CA GLU A 255 9.68 -3.92 7.41
C GLU A 255 9.23 -4.59 6.13
N ASP A 256 9.06 -5.91 6.19
CA ASP A 256 8.44 -6.71 5.15
C ASP A 256 6.96 -6.88 5.44
N PHE A 257 6.14 -6.80 4.41
CA PHE A 257 4.70 -6.95 4.50
C PHE A 257 4.17 -7.89 3.41
N GLU A 258 3.28 -8.79 3.78
CA GLU A 258 2.58 -9.69 2.88
C GLU A 258 1.07 -9.49 3.01
N VAL A 259 0.37 -9.50 1.87
CA VAL A 259 -1.08 -9.39 1.79
C VAL A 259 -1.62 -10.57 1.00
N TRP A 260 -2.49 -11.33 1.63
CA TRP A 260 -3.18 -12.48 1.06
C TRP A 260 -4.68 -12.20 1.03
N ASP A 261 -5.34 -12.53 -0.08
CA ASP A 261 -6.77 -12.32 -0.23
C ASP A 261 -7.61 -13.45 0.40
N SER A 262 -8.94 -13.31 0.32
CA SER A 262 -9.89 -14.29 0.85
C SER A 262 -9.83 -15.65 0.16
N ALA A 263 -9.25 -15.74 -1.04
CA ALA A 263 -9.02 -16.98 -1.77
C ALA A 263 -7.65 -17.62 -1.44
N GLY A 264 -6.84 -17.00 -0.56
CA GLY A 264 -5.50 -17.46 -0.21
C GLY A 264 -4.45 -17.14 -1.27
N THR A 265 -4.69 -16.16 -2.14
CA THR A 265 -3.74 -15.68 -3.14
C THR A 265 -2.87 -14.57 -2.54
N LEU A 266 -1.55 -14.65 -2.74
CA LEU A 266 -0.64 -13.54 -2.42
C LEU A 266 -0.88 -12.41 -3.42
N VAL A 267 -1.49 -11.30 -2.97
CA VAL A 267 -1.87 -10.18 -3.84
C VAL A 267 -0.89 -9.01 -3.78
N ALA A 268 -0.17 -8.85 -2.67
CA ALA A 268 0.88 -7.86 -2.56
C ALA A 268 1.98 -8.27 -1.57
N GLN A 269 3.17 -7.74 -1.82
CA GLN A 269 4.30 -7.75 -0.89
C GLN A 269 4.90 -6.35 -0.86
N SER A 270 5.35 -5.89 0.29
CA SER A 270 6.10 -4.64 0.36
C SER A 270 7.33 -4.78 1.24
N ARG A 271 8.29 -3.90 0.99
CA ARG A 271 9.42 -3.64 1.89
C ARG A 271 9.57 -2.14 2.04
N GLN A 272 9.70 -1.71 3.29
CA GLN A 272 10.04 -0.33 3.59
C GLN A 272 11.38 -0.24 4.32
N LEU A 273 12.04 0.91 4.15
CA LEU A 273 13.11 1.38 5.01
C LEU A 273 12.59 2.56 5.83
N ALA A 274 12.74 2.49 7.15
CA ALA A 274 12.26 3.52 8.04
C ALA A 274 13.34 3.95 9.05
N LEU A 275 13.29 5.23 9.44
CA LEU A 275 14.13 5.79 10.50
C LEU A 275 13.45 5.55 11.85
N ILE A 276 14.20 5.02 12.80
CA ILE A 276 13.76 4.87 14.19
C ILE A 276 13.65 6.25 14.84
N LEU A 277 12.50 6.52 15.43
CA LEU A 277 12.30 7.72 16.25
C LEU A 277 12.77 7.45 17.68
N PRO A 278 13.39 8.45 18.35
CA PRO A 278 13.71 8.32 19.76
C PRO A 278 12.46 7.99 20.58
N VAL A 279 12.57 7.01 21.44
CA VAL A 279 11.51 6.74 22.43
C VAL A 279 11.48 7.94 23.38
N SER A 280 10.37 8.67 23.38
CA SER A 280 10.11 9.66 24.43
C SER A 280 10.00 8.92 25.75
N ARG A 281 10.99 9.11 26.63
CA ARG A 281 10.97 8.57 27.99
C ARG A 281 9.94 9.31 28.84
#